data_3b637f849dc24c2a6bfd0389ea57a847
#
_entry.id   3b637f849dc24c2a6bfd0389ea57a847
#
_cell.length_a   1.000
_cell.length_b   1.000
_cell.length_c   1.000
_cell.angle_alpha   90.00
_cell.angle_beta   90.00
_cell.angle_gamma   90.00
#
_symmetry.space_group_name_H-M   'P 1'
#
loop_
_entity.id
_entity.type
_entity.pdbx_description
1 polymer ?
#
loop_
_entity_poly.entity_id
_entity_poly.type
_entity_poly.pdbx_seq_one_letter_code
_entity_poly.pdbx_strand_id
1 'polypeptide(L)'
;MYKKLYLPDSLTLPLLLLVFFSVALTAGLAQAEPLAPSIKAKVDVYLKKLVVWAADPLIVEAVKDSNKRGGIANMENAKWDELGDNDPLLMWLNLSDEGKLITAWEEDRVIDKLNLRDAQGNLVASSYISGKPRLYNNASRAPFQNGLKGVWAASEIQPDFTTRKKSVQIAVPVLLEGKAIGVLHSAVSAE
;
A
#
# COMPACT_ATOMS: atom_id res chain seq x y z
N MET A 1 31.54 -68.72 41.07
CA MET A 1 30.28 -69.35 40.63
C MET A 1 29.61 -68.35 39.65
N TYR A 2 29.92 -68.44 38.36
CA TYR A 2 29.45 -67.53 37.34
C TYR A 2 28.28 -68.15 36.58
N LYS A 3 27.10 -67.53 36.64
CA LYS A 3 25.95 -67.96 35.84
C LYS A 3 26.07 -67.31 34.46
N LYS A 4 26.22 -68.15 33.43
CA LYS A 4 26.13 -67.81 32.01
C LYS A 4 24.66 -67.46 31.68
N LEU A 5 24.38 -66.16 31.24
CA LEU A 5 23.13 -65.84 30.64
C LEU A 5 23.18 -66.19 29.14
N TYR A 6 22.27 -67.01 28.72
CA TYR A 6 22.00 -67.32 27.32
C TYR A 6 21.14 -66.18 26.72
N LEU A 7 21.62 -65.63 25.61
CA LEU A 7 20.83 -64.79 24.74
C LEU A 7 20.19 -65.68 23.65
N PRO A 8 18.91 -65.53 23.37
CA PRO A 8 18.29 -66.23 22.24
C PRO A 8 18.61 -65.53 20.93
N ASP A 9 18.97 -66.34 19.95
CA ASP A 9 19.16 -65.95 18.54
C ASP A 9 17.87 -65.54 17.84
N SER A 10 18.08 -64.69 16.86
CA SER A 10 17.20 -64.43 15.69
C SER A 10 15.82 -63.81 15.95
N LEU A 11 15.77 -62.48 15.90
CA LEU A 11 14.59 -61.79 15.45
C LEU A 11 14.94 -61.13 14.09
N THR A 12 14.57 -61.85 13.03
CA THR A 12 14.53 -61.28 11.67
C THR A 12 13.44 -60.20 11.61
N LEU A 13 13.87 -58.97 11.58
CA LEU A 13 12.98 -57.84 11.34
C LEU A 13 12.63 -57.78 9.83
N PRO A 14 11.36 -57.81 9.43
CA PRO A 14 11.00 -57.57 8.04
C PRO A 14 11.26 -56.13 7.70
N LEU A 15 12.06 -55.92 6.67
CA LEU A 15 12.35 -54.60 6.05
C LEU A 15 11.06 -54.03 5.45
N LEU A 16 10.36 -53.19 6.21
CA LEU A 16 9.20 -52.45 5.73
C LEU A 16 9.69 -51.36 4.81
N LEU A 17 9.58 -51.56 3.52
CA LEU A 17 9.87 -50.59 2.46
C LEU A 17 8.86 -49.45 2.57
N LEU A 18 9.20 -48.39 3.29
CA LEU A 18 8.44 -47.16 3.37
C LEU A 18 8.69 -46.39 2.06
N VAL A 19 7.85 -46.65 1.06
CA VAL A 19 7.76 -45.83 -0.15
C VAL A 19 7.17 -44.47 0.26
N PHE A 20 8.03 -43.51 0.54
CA PHE A 20 7.60 -42.11 0.62
C PHE A 20 7.14 -41.66 -0.76
N PHE A 21 5.84 -41.62 -0.95
CA PHE A 21 5.22 -40.94 -2.06
C PHE A 21 5.39 -39.44 -1.81
N SER A 22 6.50 -38.84 -2.27
CA SER A 22 6.72 -37.40 -2.29
C SER A 22 5.77 -36.83 -3.32
N VAL A 23 4.54 -36.51 -2.90
CA VAL A 23 3.69 -35.60 -3.66
C VAL A 23 4.35 -34.24 -3.58
N ALA A 24 5.14 -33.90 -4.59
CA ALA A 24 5.60 -32.54 -4.82
C ALA A 24 4.37 -31.68 -5.09
N LEU A 25 3.85 -31.06 -4.03
CA LEU A 25 2.86 -30.00 -4.12
C LEU A 25 3.59 -28.81 -4.77
N THR A 26 3.66 -28.79 -6.10
CA THR A 26 4.00 -27.57 -6.84
C THR A 26 2.83 -26.63 -6.64
N ALA A 27 2.81 -25.91 -5.52
CA ALA A 27 2.04 -24.71 -5.41
C ALA A 27 2.58 -23.78 -6.50
N GLY A 28 1.91 -23.77 -7.66
CA GLY A 28 2.16 -22.81 -8.70
C GLY A 28 1.99 -21.45 -8.03
N LEU A 29 3.10 -20.75 -7.78
CA LEU A 29 3.07 -19.34 -7.51
C LEU A 29 2.38 -18.73 -8.71
N ALA A 30 1.11 -18.34 -8.56
CA ALA A 30 0.41 -17.57 -9.56
C ALA A 30 1.25 -16.30 -9.77
N GLN A 31 2.06 -16.30 -10.80
CA GLN A 31 2.82 -15.15 -11.21
C GLN A 31 1.78 -14.14 -11.69
N ALA A 32 1.68 -13.00 -11.01
CA ALA A 32 0.79 -11.93 -11.45
C ALA A 32 1.06 -11.64 -12.93
N GLU A 33 0.02 -11.66 -13.75
CA GLU A 33 0.17 -11.34 -15.17
C GLU A 33 0.74 -9.92 -15.30
N PRO A 34 1.75 -9.72 -16.16
CA PRO A 34 2.32 -8.40 -16.35
C PRO A 34 1.26 -7.43 -16.85
N LEU A 35 1.31 -6.17 -16.39
CA LEU A 35 0.39 -5.13 -16.85
C LEU A 35 0.41 -5.02 -18.37
N ALA A 36 -0.77 -4.90 -18.98
CA ALA A 36 -0.89 -4.63 -20.42
C ALA A 36 -0.05 -3.38 -20.79
N PRO A 37 0.63 -3.38 -21.95
CA PRO A 37 1.54 -2.28 -22.35
C PRO A 37 0.91 -0.89 -22.26
N SER A 38 -0.37 -0.75 -22.61
CA SER A 38 -1.11 0.52 -22.53
C SER A 38 -1.29 1.01 -21.08
N ILE A 39 -1.58 0.09 -20.15
CA ILE A 39 -1.74 0.40 -18.73
C ILE A 39 -0.37 0.74 -18.14
N LYS A 40 0.67 -0.04 -18.48
CA LYS A 40 2.02 0.26 -18.06
C LYS A 40 2.47 1.65 -18.51
N ALA A 41 2.19 2.04 -19.74
CA ALA A 41 2.51 3.36 -20.26
C ALA A 41 1.81 4.48 -19.47
N LYS A 42 0.51 4.30 -19.12
CA LYS A 42 -0.22 5.23 -18.24
C LYS A 42 0.49 5.33 -16.87
N VAL A 43 0.80 4.20 -16.25
CA VAL A 43 1.48 4.14 -14.94
C VAL A 43 2.82 4.88 -14.98
N ASP A 44 3.65 4.64 -16.01
CA ASP A 44 4.96 5.29 -16.16
C ASP A 44 4.84 6.82 -16.31
N VAL A 45 3.81 7.31 -17.01
CA VAL A 45 3.51 8.75 -17.14
C VAL A 45 3.13 9.34 -15.78
N TYR A 46 2.20 8.68 -15.06
CA TYR A 46 1.70 9.22 -13.80
C TYR A 46 2.70 9.09 -12.65
N LEU A 47 3.56 8.09 -12.64
CA LEU A 47 4.70 8.05 -11.71
C LEU A 47 5.60 9.28 -11.86
N LYS A 48 5.91 9.70 -13.09
CA LYS A 48 6.69 10.92 -13.34
C LYS A 48 5.97 12.17 -12.84
N LYS A 49 4.65 12.29 -13.10
CA LYS A 49 3.84 13.40 -12.57
C LYS A 49 3.84 13.39 -11.03
N LEU A 50 3.62 12.24 -10.39
CA LEU A 50 3.63 12.15 -8.93
C LEU A 50 4.95 12.60 -8.32
N VAL A 51 6.08 12.25 -8.93
CA VAL A 51 7.41 12.69 -8.45
C VAL A 51 7.51 14.22 -8.45
N VAL A 52 7.02 14.87 -9.52
CA VAL A 52 6.99 16.35 -9.61
C VAL A 52 6.03 16.93 -8.58
N TRP A 53 4.84 16.37 -8.44
CA TRP A 53 3.82 16.82 -7.50
C TRP A 53 4.25 16.64 -6.03
N ALA A 54 4.91 15.53 -5.72
CA ALA A 54 5.44 15.29 -4.36
C ALA A 54 6.57 16.26 -3.96
N ALA A 55 7.20 16.90 -4.94
CA ALA A 55 8.23 17.93 -4.72
C ALA A 55 7.66 19.36 -4.64
N ASP A 56 6.34 19.55 -4.83
CA ASP A 56 5.70 20.84 -4.69
C ASP A 56 5.92 21.42 -3.28
N PRO A 57 6.36 22.68 -3.12
CA PRO A 57 6.64 23.27 -1.82
C PRO A 57 5.44 23.23 -0.86
N LEU A 58 4.22 23.37 -1.35
CA LEU A 58 2.99 23.31 -0.55
C LEU A 58 2.78 21.90 0.00
N ILE A 59 3.02 20.86 -0.81
CA ILE A 59 2.93 19.46 -0.42
C ILE A 59 3.98 19.12 0.63
N VAL A 60 5.22 19.54 0.42
CA VAL A 60 6.32 19.30 1.37
C VAL A 60 6.04 19.95 2.72
N GLU A 61 5.58 21.22 2.73
CA GLU A 61 5.29 21.94 3.97
C GLU A 61 4.07 21.34 4.70
N ALA A 62 3.00 20.97 3.97
CA ALA A 62 1.83 20.30 4.55
C ALA A 62 2.20 18.99 5.28
N VAL A 63 3.05 18.17 4.65
CA VAL A 63 3.54 16.92 5.26
C VAL A 63 4.43 17.20 6.48
N LYS A 64 5.33 18.17 6.37
CA LYS A 64 6.20 18.59 7.47
C LYS A 64 5.40 19.07 8.68
N ASP A 65 4.37 19.87 8.47
CA ASP A 65 3.49 20.34 9.52
C ASP A 65 2.63 19.21 10.13
N SER A 66 2.16 18.28 9.32
CA SER A 66 1.46 17.09 9.83
C SER A 66 2.38 16.24 10.72
N ASN A 67 3.61 15.97 10.28
CA ASN A 67 4.61 15.26 11.08
C ASN A 67 4.88 15.95 12.42
N LYS A 68 4.96 17.28 12.42
CA LYS A 68 5.21 18.08 13.63
C LYS A 68 4.04 18.03 14.63
N ARG A 69 2.79 17.95 14.10
CA ARG A 69 1.58 17.83 14.95
C ARG A 69 1.29 16.40 15.37
N GLY A 70 1.85 15.39 14.69
CA GLY A 70 1.50 13.97 14.88
C GLY A 70 0.14 13.60 14.23
N GLY A 71 -0.22 14.27 13.12
CA GLY A 71 -1.50 14.09 12.45
C GLY A 71 -2.66 14.87 13.09
N ILE A 72 -3.87 14.34 12.99
CA ILE A 72 -5.09 14.88 13.62
C ILE A 72 -5.22 14.26 15.01
N ALA A 73 -5.32 15.12 16.04
CA ALA A 73 -5.35 14.70 17.43
C ALA A 73 -6.46 13.64 17.70
N ASN A 74 -6.09 12.54 18.34
CA ASN A 74 -6.98 11.44 18.72
C ASN A 74 -7.76 10.80 17.55
N MET A 75 -7.29 10.96 16.30
CA MET A 75 -7.89 10.32 15.15
C MET A 75 -7.28 8.95 14.90
N GLU A 76 -8.15 7.94 14.81
CA GLU A 76 -7.85 6.56 14.48
C GLU A 76 -8.77 6.06 13.38
N ASN A 77 -8.44 4.95 12.74
CA ASN A 77 -9.24 4.39 11.65
C ASN A 77 -10.69 4.07 12.06
N ALA A 78 -10.93 3.65 13.30
CA ALA A 78 -12.28 3.39 13.81
C ALA A 78 -13.14 4.67 13.84
N LYS A 79 -12.61 5.75 14.43
CA LYS A 79 -13.29 7.05 14.45
C LYS A 79 -13.45 7.64 13.05
N TRP A 80 -12.43 7.44 12.19
CA TRP A 80 -12.50 7.88 10.80
C TRP A 80 -13.65 7.21 10.05
N ASP A 81 -13.87 5.92 10.27
CA ASP A 81 -14.93 5.15 9.62
C ASP A 81 -16.34 5.67 9.98
N GLU A 82 -16.48 6.18 11.21
CA GLU A 82 -17.74 6.75 11.73
C GLU A 82 -18.08 8.14 11.13
N LEU A 83 -17.11 8.84 10.52
CA LEU A 83 -17.35 10.17 9.92
C LEU A 83 -18.24 10.03 8.68
N GLY A 84 -19.29 10.85 8.60
CA GLY A 84 -20.11 10.98 7.40
C GLY A 84 -19.37 11.76 6.30
N ASP A 85 -19.84 11.62 5.05
CA ASP A 85 -19.22 12.28 3.89
C ASP A 85 -19.23 13.83 3.97
N ASN A 86 -20.15 14.41 4.74
CA ASN A 86 -20.26 15.85 4.98
C ASN A 86 -19.64 16.30 6.30
N ASP A 87 -18.81 15.47 6.93
CA ASP A 87 -18.15 15.82 8.18
C ASP A 87 -17.27 17.07 7.99
N PRO A 88 -17.33 18.07 8.90
CA PRO A 88 -16.50 19.27 8.82
C PRO A 88 -15.00 19.00 8.69
N LEU A 89 -14.51 17.90 9.28
CA LEU A 89 -13.11 17.50 9.18
C LEU A 89 -12.74 17.07 7.76
N LEU A 90 -13.62 16.32 7.08
CA LEU A 90 -13.41 15.97 5.66
C LEU A 90 -13.43 17.19 4.78
N MET A 91 -14.38 18.10 5.01
CA MET A 91 -14.43 19.37 4.29
C MET A 91 -13.17 20.18 4.49
N TRP A 92 -12.65 20.25 5.72
CA TRP A 92 -11.39 20.94 6.02
C TRP A 92 -10.21 20.33 5.28
N LEU A 93 -10.05 18.99 5.29
CA LEU A 93 -8.98 18.29 4.57
C LEU A 93 -9.03 18.51 3.05
N ASN A 94 -10.24 18.56 2.49
CA ASN A 94 -10.44 18.71 1.05
C ASN A 94 -10.33 20.18 0.59
N LEU A 95 -10.67 21.14 1.47
CA LEU A 95 -10.69 22.58 1.17
C LEU A 95 -9.42 23.29 1.63
N SER A 96 -8.49 22.61 2.29
CA SER A 96 -7.15 23.13 2.54
C SER A 96 -6.45 23.43 1.21
N ASP A 97 -5.42 24.24 1.22
CA ASP A 97 -4.73 24.62 -0.02
C ASP A 97 -4.08 23.39 -0.68
N GLU A 98 -3.49 22.48 0.09
CA GLU A 98 -3.00 21.19 -0.41
C GLU A 98 -4.12 20.27 -0.91
N GLY A 99 -5.29 20.28 -0.27
CA GLY A 99 -6.45 19.50 -0.70
C GLY A 99 -6.99 19.99 -2.05
N LYS A 100 -7.09 21.31 -2.25
CA LYS A 100 -7.46 21.94 -3.53
C LYS A 100 -6.46 21.63 -4.63
N LEU A 101 -5.15 21.69 -4.31
CA LEU A 101 -4.09 21.40 -5.26
C LEU A 101 -4.14 19.92 -5.71
N ILE A 102 -4.28 18.99 -4.77
CA ILE A 102 -4.45 17.56 -5.05
C ILE A 102 -5.70 17.32 -5.90
N THR A 103 -6.81 18.00 -5.61
CA THR A 103 -8.04 17.90 -6.39
C THR A 103 -7.83 18.36 -7.83
N ALA A 104 -7.15 19.49 -8.04
CA ALA A 104 -6.84 19.97 -9.39
C ALA A 104 -5.98 18.98 -10.18
N TRP A 105 -5.08 18.26 -9.52
CA TRP A 105 -4.28 17.22 -10.18
C TRP A 105 -5.07 15.96 -10.56
N GLU A 106 -6.18 15.68 -9.87
CA GLU A 106 -7.05 14.52 -10.15
C GLU A 106 -8.09 14.79 -11.26
N GLU A 107 -8.25 16.04 -11.72
CA GLU A 107 -9.27 16.39 -12.71
C GLU A 107 -9.10 15.71 -14.07
N ASP A 108 -7.90 15.23 -14.42
CA ASP A 108 -7.66 14.56 -15.71
C ASP A 108 -8.29 13.15 -15.82
N ARG A 109 -8.90 12.65 -14.74
CA ARG A 109 -9.66 11.40 -14.64
C ARG A 109 -8.93 10.11 -15.00
N VAL A 110 -7.65 10.14 -15.29
CA VAL A 110 -6.80 8.94 -15.39
C VAL A 110 -6.39 8.48 -14.01
N ILE A 111 -6.43 9.38 -13.04
CA ILE A 111 -6.24 9.11 -11.62
C ILE A 111 -7.62 8.90 -10.98
N ASP A 112 -7.80 7.76 -10.31
CA ASP A 112 -9.04 7.44 -9.61
C ASP A 112 -9.04 7.97 -8.17
N LYS A 113 -7.89 8.26 -7.61
CA LYS A 113 -7.72 8.93 -6.30
C LYS A 113 -6.32 9.48 -6.13
N LEU A 114 -6.19 10.47 -5.25
CA LEU A 114 -4.92 11.03 -4.83
C LEU A 114 -4.96 11.38 -3.34
N ASN A 115 -4.01 10.84 -2.57
CA ASN A 115 -3.94 11.02 -1.12
C ASN A 115 -2.52 11.37 -0.68
N LEU A 116 -2.39 12.39 0.15
CA LEU A 116 -1.16 12.80 0.79
C LEU A 116 -1.11 12.26 2.22
N ARG A 117 0.04 11.70 2.60
CA ARG A 117 0.24 11.11 3.93
C ARG A 117 1.54 11.55 4.55
N ASP A 118 1.53 11.70 5.87
CA ASP A 118 2.73 11.99 6.66
C ASP A 118 3.60 10.73 6.89
N ALA A 119 4.72 10.87 7.61
CA ALA A 119 5.66 9.77 7.87
C ALA A 119 5.07 8.63 8.71
N GLN A 120 4.02 8.90 9.48
CA GLN A 120 3.29 7.93 10.29
C GLN A 120 2.13 7.27 9.53
N GLY A 121 1.88 7.67 8.27
CA GLY A 121 0.80 7.16 7.43
C GLY A 121 -0.54 7.85 7.66
N ASN A 122 -0.60 8.91 8.46
CA ASN A 122 -1.80 9.69 8.67
C ASN A 122 -2.17 10.48 7.42
N LEU A 123 -3.46 10.63 7.16
CA LEU A 123 -3.96 11.44 6.07
C LEU A 123 -3.68 12.92 6.35
N VAL A 124 -3.02 13.59 5.39
CA VAL A 124 -2.73 15.03 5.41
C VAL A 124 -3.73 15.78 4.54
N ALA A 125 -3.97 15.27 3.33
CA ALA A 125 -4.93 15.81 2.38
C ALA A 125 -5.41 14.73 1.42
N SER A 126 -6.57 14.93 0.82
CA SER A 126 -7.13 14.08 -0.23
C SER A 126 -7.92 14.90 -1.23
N SER A 127 -8.08 14.37 -2.44
CA SER A 127 -9.02 14.96 -3.40
C SER A 127 -10.45 14.67 -2.98
N TYR A 128 -11.34 15.66 -3.12
CA TYR A 128 -12.77 15.46 -2.91
C TYR A 128 -13.43 14.68 -4.06
N ILE A 129 -12.80 14.61 -5.24
CA ILE A 129 -13.33 13.90 -6.42
C ILE A 129 -13.48 12.41 -6.15
N SER A 130 -12.50 11.83 -5.48
CA SER A 130 -12.49 10.39 -5.15
C SER A 130 -13.30 10.03 -3.90
N GLY A 131 -13.86 11.03 -3.21
CA GLY A 131 -14.61 10.84 -1.97
C GLY A 131 -13.74 10.57 -0.75
N LYS A 132 -14.38 10.21 0.37
CA LYS A 132 -13.69 9.93 1.63
C LYS A 132 -12.72 8.75 1.51
N PRO A 133 -11.41 8.96 1.77
CA PRO A 133 -10.46 7.85 1.85
C PRO A 133 -10.90 6.81 2.89
N ARG A 134 -10.79 5.53 2.54
CA ARG A 134 -11.23 4.45 3.44
C ARG A 134 -10.52 4.43 4.79
N LEU A 135 -9.26 4.85 4.84
CA LEU A 135 -8.46 4.84 6.06
C LEU A 135 -7.86 6.21 6.32
N TYR A 136 -7.95 6.66 7.58
CA TYR A 136 -7.18 7.80 8.06
C TYR A 136 -5.69 7.47 8.11
N ASN A 137 -5.31 6.35 8.74
CA ASN A 137 -3.94 5.89 8.81
C ASN A 137 -3.76 4.60 8.00
N ASN A 138 -2.77 4.58 7.13
CA ASN A 138 -2.43 3.42 6.30
C ASN A 138 -0.98 2.94 6.44
N ALA A 139 -0.34 3.23 7.58
CA ALA A 139 1.06 2.85 7.86
C ALA A 139 1.37 1.37 7.59
N SER A 140 0.41 0.47 7.83
CA SER A 140 0.56 -0.97 7.60
C SER A 140 0.37 -1.41 6.14
N ARG A 141 0.00 -0.51 5.23
CA ARG A 141 -0.31 -0.86 3.85
C ARG A 141 0.93 -0.82 2.95
N ALA A 142 1.04 -1.83 2.06
CA ALA A 142 2.17 -1.95 1.14
C ALA A 142 2.41 -0.71 0.27
N PRO A 143 1.39 -0.03 -0.32
CA PRO A 143 1.61 1.20 -1.09
C PRO A 143 2.32 2.28 -0.29
N PHE A 144 1.94 2.48 0.97
CA PHE A 144 2.57 3.45 1.85
C PHE A 144 4.01 3.05 2.21
N GLN A 145 4.20 1.80 2.68
CA GLN A 145 5.52 1.31 3.09
C GLN A 145 6.53 1.31 1.94
N ASN A 146 6.08 0.93 0.75
CA ASN A 146 6.94 0.92 -0.43
C ASN A 146 7.19 2.35 -0.95
N GLY A 147 6.17 3.22 -0.92
CA GLY A 147 6.32 4.64 -1.27
C GLY A 147 7.31 5.40 -0.40
N LEU A 148 7.39 5.08 0.91
CA LEU A 148 8.42 5.64 1.79
C LEU A 148 9.86 5.22 1.40
N LYS A 149 10.02 4.05 0.77
CA LYS A 149 11.32 3.53 0.34
C LYS A 149 11.76 4.07 -1.02
N GLY A 150 10.85 4.61 -1.80
CA GLY A 150 11.10 5.14 -3.13
C GLY A 150 9.86 5.16 -4.01
N VAL A 151 10.08 5.41 -5.30
CA VAL A 151 9.01 5.35 -6.32
C VAL A 151 8.55 3.91 -6.48
N TRP A 152 7.26 3.68 -6.37
CA TRP A 152 6.66 2.35 -6.39
C TRP A 152 5.37 2.29 -7.21
N ALA A 153 5.16 1.18 -7.92
CA ALA A 153 3.91 0.82 -8.55
C ALA A 153 3.57 -0.65 -8.26
N ALA A 154 2.30 -0.96 -8.12
CA ALA A 154 1.85 -2.34 -8.05
C ALA A 154 2.12 -3.07 -9.38
N SER A 155 2.42 -4.35 -9.30
CA SER A 155 2.63 -5.21 -10.47
C SER A 155 1.33 -5.70 -11.10
N GLU A 156 0.18 -5.47 -10.45
CA GLU A 156 -1.11 -6.01 -10.83
C GLU A 156 -2.24 -4.97 -10.72
N ILE A 157 -3.30 -5.20 -11.46
CA ILE A 157 -4.54 -4.42 -11.38
C ILE A 157 -5.38 -4.97 -10.24
N GLN A 158 -5.83 -4.08 -9.36
CA GLN A 158 -6.70 -4.43 -8.24
C GLN A 158 -7.90 -3.48 -8.16
N PRO A 159 -9.05 -3.94 -7.63
CA PRO A 159 -10.12 -3.02 -7.26
C PRO A 159 -9.62 -2.05 -6.19
N ASP A 160 -9.73 -0.76 -6.46
CA ASP A 160 -9.44 0.24 -5.44
C ASP A 160 -10.51 0.22 -4.34
N PHE A 161 -10.11 0.21 -3.08
CA PHE A 161 -11.04 0.11 -1.96
C PHE A 161 -11.91 1.35 -1.75
N THR A 162 -11.48 2.50 -2.22
CA THR A 162 -12.22 3.77 -2.12
C THR A 162 -13.17 3.93 -3.29
N THR A 163 -12.67 3.85 -4.52
CA THR A 163 -13.42 4.16 -5.73
C THR A 163 -14.13 2.96 -6.35
N ARG A 164 -13.76 1.73 -5.95
CA ARG A 164 -14.24 0.45 -6.51
C ARG A 164 -13.85 0.19 -7.96
N LYS A 165 -13.13 1.09 -8.59
CA LYS A 165 -12.64 0.93 -9.95
C LYS A 165 -11.41 0.04 -10.00
N LYS A 166 -11.18 -0.61 -11.14
CA LYS A 166 -9.94 -1.35 -11.40
C LYS A 166 -8.80 -0.37 -11.64
N SER A 167 -7.74 -0.49 -10.86
CA SER A 167 -6.62 0.45 -10.92
C SER A 167 -5.29 -0.19 -10.55
N VAL A 168 -4.21 0.49 -10.90
CA VAL A 168 -2.86 0.19 -10.46
C VAL A 168 -2.47 1.19 -9.38
N GLN A 169 -2.14 0.70 -8.19
CA GLN A 169 -1.69 1.56 -7.09
C GLN A 169 -0.26 2.03 -7.36
N ILE A 170 -0.02 3.32 -7.20
CA ILE A 170 1.31 3.94 -7.32
C ILE A 170 1.57 4.85 -6.12
N ALA A 171 2.83 4.98 -5.73
CA ALA A 171 3.22 5.81 -4.60
C ALA A 171 4.64 6.38 -4.80
N VAL A 172 4.87 7.59 -4.32
CA VAL A 172 6.17 8.23 -4.34
C VAL A 172 6.44 8.90 -2.98
N PRO A 173 7.70 8.97 -2.54
CA PRO A 173 8.04 9.68 -1.31
C PRO A 173 7.91 11.20 -1.52
N VAL A 174 7.41 11.88 -0.48
CA VAL A 174 7.62 13.32 -0.31
C VAL A 174 8.96 13.51 0.38
N LEU A 175 9.87 14.26 -0.23
CA LEU A 175 11.24 14.39 0.25
C LEU A 175 11.49 15.77 0.84
N LEU A 176 12.18 15.80 1.99
CA LEU A 176 12.79 16.99 2.56
C LEU A 176 14.27 16.72 2.75
N GLU A 177 15.13 17.51 2.11
CA GLU A 177 16.59 17.32 2.15
C GLU A 177 17.04 15.89 1.81
N GLY A 178 16.35 15.26 0.82
CA GLY A 178 16.62 13.89 0.37
C GLY A 178 16.08 12.78 1.28
N LYS A 179 15.45 13.12 2.41
CA LYS A 179 14.83 12.16 3.33
C LYS A 179 13.32 12.08 3.09
N ALA A 180 12.77 10.87 3.02
CA ALA A 180 11.32 10.68 2.93
C ALA A 180 10.65 11.13 4.24
N ILE A 181 9.73 12.07 4.12
CA ILE A 181 8.93 12.62 5.23
C ILE A 181 7.44 12.27 5.13
N GLY A 182 7.03 11.66 4.03
CA GLY A 182 5.66 11.26 3.76
C GLY A 182 5.54 10.60 2.40
N VAL A 183 4.32 10.34 1.97
CA VAL A 183 4.01 9.64 0.71
C VAL A 183 2.85 10.32 0.00
N LEU A 184 3.03 10.59 -1.29
CA LEU A 184 1.94 10.88 -2.21
C LEU A 184 1.53 9.57 -2.89
N HIS A 185 0.29 9.15 -2.69
CA HIS A 185 -0.26 7.87 -3.11
C HIS A 185 -1.43 8.07 -4.06
N SER A 186 -1.47 7.31 -5.15
CA SER A 186 -2.49 7.40 -6.17
C SER A 186 -2.93 6.02 -6.67
N ALA A 187 -4.05 6.00 -7.37
CA ALA A 187 -4.55 4.87 -8.13
C ALA A 187 -4.74 5.30 -9.59
N VAL A 188 -4.02 4.66 -10.50
CA VAL A 188 -4.14 4.91 -11.95
C VAL A 188 -5.20 3.97 -12.52
N SER A 189 -6.20 4.53 -13.22
CA SER A 189 -7.27 3.76 -13.83
C SER A 189 -6.74 2.74 -14.84
N ALA A 190 -7.23 1.52 -14.72
CA ALA A 190 -6.97 0.42 -15.65
C ALA A 190 -8.08 0.27 -16.72
N GLU A 191 -8.99 1.24 -16.79
CA GLU A 191 -10.07 1.34 -17.78
C GLU A 191 -9.69 2.22 -18.95
#